data_e7683c0de39acb36d8b00860f2a2f763
#
_entry.id   e7683c0de39acb36d8b00860f2a2f763
#
_cell.length_a   1.000
_cell.length_b   1.000
_cell.length_c   1.000
_cell.angle_alpha   90.00
_cell.angle_beta   90.00
_cell.angle_gamma   90.00
#
_symmetry.space_group_name_H-M   'P 1'
#
loop_
_entity.id
_entity.type
_entity.pdbx_description
1 polymer ?
#
loop_
_entity_poly.entity_id
_entity_poly.type
_entity_poly.pdbx_seq_one_letter_code
_entity_poly.pdbx_strand_id
1 'polypeptide(L)' 'MAVQAPPSAVKDKNYDLVTVLQMSLENSWRMQHYIEDAEREGDMELAEWFRKIRDNNLKAGEQGKMMLQQRLQQEMG' A
#
# COMPACT_ATOMS: atom_id res chain seq x y z
N MET A 1 10.55 15.19 2.41
CA MET A 1 10.07 15.40 2.46
C MET A 1 9.38 15.58 2.80
N ALA A 2 9.39 15.55 3.01
CA ALA A 2 8.30 15.51 3.45
C ALA A 2 7.66 16.70 3.60
N VAL A 3 6.61 16.71 3.16
CA VAL A 3 5.77 17.81 3.34
C VAL A 3 5.47 17.92 4.79
N GLN A 4 5.72 19.07 5.31
CA GLN A 4 5.41 19.34 6.69
C GLN A 4 3.99 19.83 6.77
N ALA A 5 3.13 19.03 7.34
CA ALA A 5 1.78 19.47 7.60
C ALA A 5 1.80 20.58 8.66
N PRO A 6 0.84 21.48 8.62
CA PRO A 6 0.71 22.43 9.72
C PRO A 6 0.55 21.71 11.04
N PRO A 7 1.02 22.28 12.13
CA PRO A 7 0.93 21.59 13.42
C PRO A 7 -0.48 21.14 13.77
N SER A 8 -1.48 21.85 13.36
CA SER A 8 -2.86 21.49 13.68
C SER A 8 -3.33 20.25 12.94
N ALA A 9 -2.65 19.85 11.85
CA ALA A 9 -3.06 18.73 11.03
C ALA A 9 -2.16 17.52 11.18
N VAL A 10 -1.13 17.63 11.98
CA VAL A 10 -0.04 16.67 11.97
C VAL A 10 -0.47 15.26 12.42
N LYS A 11 -1.43 15.16 13.32
CA LYS A 11 -1.77 13.90 13.94
C LYS A 11 -3.02 13.27 13.36
N ASP A 12 -3.31 13.54 12.11
CA ASP A 12 -4.51 12.99 11.50
C ASP A 12 -4.28 11.53 11.13
N LYS A 13 -4.92 10.63 11.89
CA LYS A 13 -4.77 9.19 11.66
C LYS A 13 -5.37 8.75 10.34
N ASN A 14 -6.35 9.46 9.83
CA ASN A 14 -6.93 9.12 8.54
C ASN A 14 -6.00 9.50 7.40
N TYR A 15 -5.23 10.55 7.59
CA TYR A 15 -4.17 10.88 6.64
C TYR A 15 -3.11 9.77 6.64
N ASP A 16 -2.78 9.25 7.82
CA ASP A 16 -1.83 8.13 7.91
C ASP A 16 -2.37 6.91 7.17
N LEU A 17 -3.66 6.64 7.30
CA LEU A 17 -4.29 5.54 6.59
C LEU A 17 -4.16 5.70 5.08
N VAL A 18 -4.41 6.90 4.57
CA VAL A 18 -4.27 7.17 3.14
C VAL A 18 -2.84 6.91 2.67
N THR A 19 -1.87 7.33 3.47
CA THR A 19 -0.47 7.14 3.13
C THR A 19 -0.12 5.65 3.06
N VAL A 20 -0.53 4.88 4.05
CA VAL A 20 -0.24 3.45 4.07
C VAL A 20 -0.95 2.74 2.92
N LEU A 21 -2.18 3.14 2.62
CA LEU A 21 -2.91 2.59 1.50
C LEU A 21 -2.17 2.84 0.19
N GLN A 22 -1.70 4.05 -0.02
CA GLN A 22 -0.93 4.39 -1.21
C GLN A 22 0.33 3.53 -1.30
N MET A 23 1.06 3.40 -0.20
CA MET A 23 2.29 2.64 -0.18
C MET A 23 2.04 1.17 -0.49
N SER A 24 0.98 0.60 0.06
CA SER A 24 0.66 -0.80 -0.16
C SER A 24 0.33 -1.08 -1.62
N LEU A 25 -0.48 -0.24 -2.23
CA LEU A 25 -0.86 -0.43 -3.62
C LEU A 25 0.31 -0.18 -4.55
N GLU A 26 1.09 0.84 -4.27
CA GLU A 26 2.26 1.15 -5.09
C GLU A 26 3.29 0.03 -5.01
N ASN A 27 3.50 -0.51 -3.81
CA ASN A 27 4.46 -1.58 -3.65
C ASN A 27 4.01 -2.86 -4.36
N SER A 28 2.71 -3.15 -4.34
CA SER A 28 2.21 -4.32 -5.08
C SER A 28 2.47 -4.18 -6.57
N TRP A 29 2.35 -2.96 -7.10
CA TRP A 29 2.63 -2.69 -8.49
C TRP A 29 4.11 -2.90 -8.79
N ARG A 30 5.00 -2.43 -7.91
CA ARG A 30 6.43 -2.62 -8.09
C ARG A 30 6.81 -4.09 -8.04
N MET A 31 6.17 -4.86 -7.15
CA MET A 31 6.46 -6.28 -7.04
C MET A 31 6.17 -7.01 -8.33
N GLN A 32 5.18 -6.56 -9.10
CA GLN A 32 4.88 -7.21 -10.36
C GLN A 32 6.09 -7.16 -11.30
N HIS A 33 6.76 -6.03 -11.36
CA HIS A 33 7.97 -5.90 -12.18
C HIS A 33 9.11 -6.76 -11.65
N TYR A 34 9.26 -6.83 -10.34
CA TYR A 34 10.32 -7.63 -9.74
C TYR A 34 10.09 -9.12 -9.99
N ILE A 35 8.84 -9.55 -9.96
CA ILE A 35 8.49 -10.94 -10.30
C ILE A 35 8.94 -11.24 -11.72
N GLU A 36 8.63 -10.35 -12.65
CA GLU A 36 8.99 -10.57 -14.04
C GLU A 36 10.50 -10.63 -14.22
N ASP A 37 11.22 -9.78 -13.51
CA ASP A 37 12.68 -9.79 -13.57
C ASP A 37 13.25 -11.13 -13.07
N ALA A 38 12.73 -11.61 -11.94
CA ALA A 38 13.20 -12.87 -11.38
C ALA A 38 12.87 -14.05 -12.30
N GLU A 39 11.66 -14.05 -12.87
CA GLU A 39 11.28 -15.11 -13.81
C GLU A 39 12.16 -15.10 -15.05
N ARG A 40 12.46 -13.91 -15.56
CA ARG A 40 13.31 -13.81 -16.75
C ARG A 40 14.69 -14.38 -16.50
N GLU A 41 15.19 -14.27 -15.29
CA GLU A 41 16.50 -14.82 -14.94
C GLU A 41 16.42 -16.26 -14.45
N GLY A 42 15.22 -16.83 -14.42
CA GLY A 42 15.04 -18.22 -14.01
C GLY A 42 15.07 -18.43 -12.51
N ASP A 43 15.00 -17.36 -11.72
CA ASP A 43 15.03 -17.47 -10.27
C ASP A 43 13.61 -17.58 -9.74
N MET A 44 13.10 -18.81 -9.77
CA MET A 44 11.71 -19.04 -9.45
C MET A 44 11.45 -18.95 -7.94
N GLU A 45 12.44 -19.26 -7.13
CA GLU A 45 12.29 -19.10 -5.68
C GLU A 45 12.09 -17.63 -5.30
N LEU A 46 12.90 -16.77 -5.88
CA LEU A 46 12.80 -15.34 -5.63
C LEU A 46 11.48 -14.79 -6.17
N ALA A 47 11.08 -15.22 -7.36
CA ALA A 47 9.82 -14.80 -7.94
C ALA A 47 8.65 -15.15 -7.02
N GLU A 48 8.68 -16.34 -6.43
CA GLU A 48 7.61 -16.78 -5.55
C GLU A 48 7.56 -15.93 -4.28
N TRP A 49 8.70 -15.57 -3.74
CA TRP A 49 8.73 -14.70 -2.56
C TRP A 49 8.15 -13.32 -2.87
N PHE A 50 8.51 -12.77 -4.04
CA PHE A 50 7.94 -11.49 -4.47
C PHE A 50 6.42 -11.59 -4.62
N ARG A 51 5.91 -12.72 -5.11
CA ARG A 51 4.47 -12.90 -5.24
C ARG A 51 3.76 -12.84 -3.90
N LYS A 52 4.35 -13.44 -2.88
CA LYS A 52 3.78 -13.39 -1.54
C LYS A 52 3.70 -11.97 -1.02
N ILE A 53 4.75 -11.19 -1.26
CA ILE A 53 4.75 -9.79 -0.83
C ILE A 53 3.69 -9.01 -1.59
N ARG A 54 3.60 -9.22 -2.91
CA ARG A 54 2.58 -8.57 -3.72
C ARG A 54 1.18 -8.86 -3.19
N ASP A 55 0.91 -10.13 -2.92
CA ASP A 55 -0.42 -10.52 -2.48
C ASP A 55 -0.76 -9.93 -1.12
N ASN A 56 0.22 -9.86 -0.21
CA ASN A 56 0.02 -9.23 1.08
C ASN A 56 -0.27 -7.75 0.94
N ASN A 57 0.43 -7.08 0.04
CA ASN A 57 0.19 -5.66 -0.19
C ASN A 57 -1.17 -5.40 -0.83
N LEU A 58 -1.59 -6.27 -1.75
CA LEU A 58 -2.91 -6.14 -2.36
C LEU A 58 -4.01 -6.31 -1.31
N LYS A 59 -3.84 -7.31 -0.44
CA LYS A 59 -4.80 -7.54 0.62
C LYS A 59 -4.88 -6.34 1.56
N ALA A 60 -3.73 -5.81 1.95
CA ALA A 60 -3.71 -4.63 2.80
C ALA A 60 -4.37 -3.44 2.09
N GLY A 61 -4.15 -3.30 0.79
CA GLY A 61 -4.77 -2.25 0.02
C GLY A 61 -6.29 -2.35 0.00
N GLU A 62 -6.81 -3.57 -0.19
CA GLU A 62 -8.25 -3.76 -0.19
C GLU A 62 -8.86 -3.45 1.17
N GLN A 63 -8.20 -3.91 2.22
CA GLN A 63 -8.66 -3.62 3.58
C GLN A 63 -8.61 -2.12 3.86
N GLY A 64 -7.55 -1.47 3.41
CA GLY A 64 -7.40 -0.04 3.61
C GLY A 64 -8.46 0.78 2.91
N LYS A 65 -8.85 0.37 1.70
CA LYS A 65 -9.92 1.06 0.98
C LYS A 65 -11.23 0.98 1.75
N MET A 66 -11.53 -0.18 2.30
CA MET A 66 -12.76 -0.35 3.06
C MET A 66 -12.74 0.48 4.33
N MET A 67 -11.61 0.50 5.02
CA MET A 67 -11.48 1.31 6.21
C MET A 67 -11.62 2.79 5.90
N LEU A 68 -11.01 3.24 4.81
CA LEU A 68 -11.08 4.64 4.42
C LEU A 68 -12.52 5.02 4.10
N GLN A 69 -13.23 4.17 3.38
CA GLN A 69 -14.62 4.45 3.04
C GLN A 69 -15.46 4.64 4.30
N GLN A 70 -15.30 3.76 5.27
CA GLN A 70 -16.07 3.84 6.52
C GLN A 70 -15.74 5.12 7.28
N ARG A 71 -14.47 5.47 7.35
CA ARG A 71 -14.06 6.64 8.12
C ARG A 71 -14.49 7.93 7.46
N LEU A 72 -14.46 8.00 6.15
CA LEU A 72 -14.95 9.18 5.45
C LEU A 72 -16.45 9.35 5.66
N GLN A 73 -17.21 8.26 5.67
CA GLN A 73 -18.63 8.33 5.95
C GLN A 73 -18.90 8.86 7.36
N GLN A 74 -18.09 8.41 8.33
CA GLN A 74 -18.23 8.88 9.69
C GLN A 74 -17.96 10.37 9.81
N GLU A 75 -16.94 10.86 9.09
CA GLU A 75 -16.61 12.27 9.15
C GLU A 75 -17.67 13.14 8.49
N MET A 76 -18.30 12.64 7.46
CA MET A 76 -19.32 13.38 6.75
C MET A 76 -20.70 13.28 7.36
N GLY A 77 -20.92 12.24 8.12
CA GLY A 77 -22.18 12.02 8.77
C GLY A 77 -22.23 12.61 10.13
#